data_70e9b1e3a9153535f64247517b1093b3
#
_entry.id   70e9b1e3a9153535f64247517b1093b3
#
_cell.length_a   1.000
_cell.length_b   1.000
_cell.length_c   1.000
_cell.angle_alpha   90.00
_cell.angle_beta   90.00
_cell.angle_gamma   90.00
#
_symmetry.space_group_name_H-M   'P 1'
#
loop_
_entity.id
_entity.type
_entity.pdbx_description
1 polymer ?
#
loop_
_entity_poly.entity_id
_entity_poly.type
_entity_poly.pdbx_seq_one_letter_code
_entity_poly.pdbx_strand_id
1 'polypeptide(L)' 'MITLTEKQFNSIVIMVAKRDRMQAIKIVSGILEYNLSEAKNYVDNLMGI' A
#
# COMPACT_ATOMS: atom_id res chain seq x y z
N MET A 1 2.40 14.14 9.46
CA MET A 1 2.44 12.66 9.31
C MET A 1 1.04 12.14 9.02
N ILE A 2 0.91 11.35 7.95
CA ILE A 2 -0.38 10.78 7.56
C ILE A 2 -0.52 9.42 8.24
N THR A 3 -1.62 9.24 8.97
CA THR A 3 -1.91 7.99 9.65
C THR A 3 -3.02 7.27 8.91
N LEU A 4 -2.80 5.99 8.61
CA LEU A 4 -3.81 5.16 7.96
C LEU A 4 -4.94 4.85 8.94
N THR A 5 -6.17 4.93 8.44
CA THR A 5 -7.30 4.39 9.19
C THR A 5 -7.26 2.87 9.07
N GLU A 6 -7.97 2.20 9.98
CA GLU A 6 -8.07 0.75 9.94
C GLU A 6 -8.64 0.26 8.61
N LYS A 7 -9.67 0.95 8.10
CA LYS A 7 -10.26 0.60 6.81
C LYS A 7 -9.28 0.73 5.67
N GLN A 8 -8.49 1.79 5.67
CA GLN A 8 -7.48 2.03 4.64
C GLN A 8 -6.42 0.96 4.68
N PHE A 9 -5.93 0.63 5.87
CA PHE A 9 -4.93 -0.41 6.04
C PHE A 9 -5.47 -1.77 5.57
N ASN A 10 -6.71 -2.08 5.93
CA ASN A 10 -7.34 -3.33 5.51
C ASN A 10 -7.44 -3.43 3.98
N SER A 11 -7.76 -2.33 3.31
CA SER A 11 -7.80 -2.32 1.84
C SER A 11 -6.45 -2.68 1.25
N ILE A 12 -5.37 -2.12 1.80
CA ILE A 12 -4.02 -2.44 1.36
C ILE A 12 -3.70 -3.92 1.62
N VAL A 13 -4.03 -4.42 2.79
CA VAL A 13 -3.78 -5.81 3.15
C VAL A 13 -4.52 -6.77 2.22
N ILE A 14 -5.76 -6.44 1.86
CA ILE A 14 -6.54 -7.26 0.93
C ILE A 14 -5.86 -7.32 -0.43
N MET A 15 -5.39 -6.19 -0.95
CA MET A 15 -4.69 -6.16 -2.24
C MET A 15 -3.38 -6.95 -2.18
N VAL A 16 -2.67 -6.85 -1.08
CA VAL A 16 -1.43 -7.62 -0.87
C VAL A 16 -1.74 -9.12 -0.82
N ALA A 17 -2.81 -9.50 -0.14
CA ALA A 17 -3.21 -10.91 -0.05
C ALA A 17 -3.61 -11.48 -1.40
N LYS A 18 -4.19 -10.66 -2.26
CA LYS A 18 -4.55 -11.04 -3.63
C LYS A 18 -3.35 -10.99 -4.59
N ARG A 19 -2.23 -10.50 -4.12
CA ARG A 19 -1.02 -10.29 -4.91
C ARG A 19 -1.22 -9.29 -6.04
N ASP A 20 -2.15 -8.37 -5.86
CA ASP A 20 -2.39 -7.29 -6.80
C ASP A 20 -1.49 -6.11 -6.44
N ARG A 21 -0.21 -6.27 -6.73
CA ARG A 21 0.83 -5.34 -6.34
C ARG A 21 0.62 -3.95 -6.92
N MET A 22 0.26 -3.87 -8.19
CA MET A 22 0.08 -2.57 -8.83
C MET A 22 -1.06 -1.79 -8.20
N GLN A 23 -2.16 -2.46 -7.91
CA GLN A 23 -3.29 -1.81 -7.27
C GLN A 23 -2.96 -1.39 -5.85
N ALA A 24 -2.23 -2.23 -5.12
CA ALA A 24 -1.78 -1.88 -3.77
C ALA A 24 -0.89 -0.64 -3.79
N ILE A 25 0.02 -0.55 -4.75
CA ILE A 25 0.89 0.61 -4.90
C ILE A 25 0.09 1.87 -5.17
N LYS A 26 -0.92 1.79 -6.04
CA LYS A 26 -1.78 2.94 -6.34
C LYS A 26 -2.55 3.39 -5.10
N ILE A 27 -3.07 2.45 -4.33
CA ILE A 27 -3.81 2.76 -3.09
C ILE A 27 -2.89 3.43 -2.09
N VAL A 28 -1.71 2.88 -1.86
CA VAL A 28 -0.74 3.44 -0.92
C VAL A 28 -0.31 4.84 -1.35
N SER A 29 -0.02 5.01 -2.63
CA SER A 29 0.37 6.31 -3.17
C SER A 29 -0.70 7.36 -2.95
N GLY A 30 -1.97 6.98 -3.15
CA GLY A 30 -3.09 7.91 -2.97
C GLY A 30 -3.36 8.24 -1.51
N ILE A 31 -3.31 7.25 -0.63
CA ILE A 31 -3.64 7.44 0.79
C ILE A 31 -2.52 8.14 1.54
N LEU A 32 -1.28 7.70 1.35
CA LEU A 32 -0.14 8.22 2.10
C LEU A 32 0.58 9.35 1.38
N GLU A 33 0.12 9.70 0.20
CA GLU A 33 0.74 10.74 -0.63
C GLU A 33 2.22 10.46 -0.92
N TYR A 34 2.57 9.19 -0.95
CA TYR A 34 3.92 8.77 -1.31
C TYR A 34 4.11 8.88 -2.82
N ASN A 35 5.35 9.13 -3.25
CA ASN A 35 5.67 8.96 -4.65
C ASN A 35 5.69 7.46 -4.98
N LEU A 36 5.77 7.13 -6.27
CA LEU A 36 5.69 5.73 -6.70
C LEU A 36 6.81 4.86 -6.11
N SER A 37 7.99 5.41 -5.96
CA SER A 37 9.12 4.68 -5.39
C SER A 37 8.87 4.31 -3.93
N GLU A 38 8.39 5.27 -3.14
CA GLU A 38 8.08 5.03 -1.73
C GLU A 38 6.91 4.08 -1.57
N ALA A 39 5.87 4.25 -2.39
CA ALA A 39 4.71 3.37 -2.35
C ALA A 39 5.09 1.94 -2.70
N LYS A 40 5.94 1.76 -3.69
CA LYS A 40 6.45 0.45 -4.08
C LYS A 40 7.21 -0.20 -2.94
N ASN A 41 8.10 0.55 -2.28
CA ASN A 41 8.86 0.02 -1.15
C ASN A 41 7.94 -0.40 -0.01
N TYR A 42 6.93 0.41 0.27
CA TYR A 42 5.96 0.10 1.32
C TYR A 42 5.24 -1.23 1.01
N VAL A 43 4.75 -1.38 -0.20
CA VAL A 43 4.03 -2.58 -0.62
C VAL A 43 4.97 -3.80 -0.63
N ASP A 44 6.19 -3.64 -1.12
CA ASP A 44 7.16 -4.71 -1.15
C ASP A 44 7.47 -5.22 0.26
N ASN A 45 7.58 -4.32 1.23
CA ASN A 45 7.78 -4.70 2.63
C ASN A 45 6.59 -5.49 3.17
N LEU A 46 5.37 -5.07 2.83
CA LEU A 46 4.18 -5.80 3.26
C LEU A 46 4.10 -7.19 2.64
N MET A 47 4.57 -7.34 1.42
CA MET A 47 4.56 -8.63 0.72
C MET A 47 5.73 -9.53 1.11
N GLY A 48 6.71 -9.00 1.81
CA GLY A 48 7.89 -9.75 2.20
C GLY A 48 8.88 -9.98 1.06
N ILE A 49 8.87 -9.08 0.10
CA ILE A 49 9.78 -9.15 -1.05
C ILE A 49 11.11 -8.49 -0.73
#